data_aa90a42a692d652bb2b8f338b829565b
#
_entry.id   aa90a42a692d652bb2b8f338b829565b
#
_cell.length_a   1.000
_cell.length_b   1.000
_cell.length_c   1.000
_cell.angle_alpha   90.00
_cell.angle_beta   90.00
_cell.angle_gamma   90.00
#
_symmetry.space_group_name_H-M   'P 1'
#
loop_
_entity.id
_entity.type
_entity.pdbx_description
1 polymer ?
#
loop_
_entity_poly.entity_id
_entity_poly.type
_entity_poly.pdbx_seq_one_letter_code
_entity_poly.pdbx_strand_id
1 'polypeptide(L)'
;MKTVKDVSDITGISIRTLRYYDEIGLLKPTKLTESGYRLYNNKALEQLQEIMFFRELEIPLMDIKKIMENPNYDKEQVLLAQKSFLERKRNRLNGIIELITDVMKGVNTMSFEAFNNDDIQKMLDHTLATMSKEVLDEQVAKYGSKEKYREYLASGFANEQAMADLVKWYGSKEKACLLYTSPSPRDGLLS
;
A
#
# COMPACT_ATOMS: atom_id res chain seq x y z
N MET A 1 10.37 25.03 12.24
CA MET A 1 11.22 23.91 11.79
C MET A 1 11.55 23.01 12.95
N LYS A 2 11.65 21.71 12.75
CA LYS A 2 11.96 20.71 13.76
C LYS A 2 13.34 20.12 13.49
N THR A 3 14.11 19.83 14.56
CA THR A 3 15.38 19.12 14.44
C THR A 3 15.15 17.65 14.13
N VAL A 4 16.20 16.92 13.71
CA VAL A 4 16.12 15.47 13.49
C VAL A 4 15.73 14.73 14.79
N LYS A 5 16.11 15.26 15.96
CA LYS A 5 15.73 14.70 17.25
C LYS A 5 14.23 14.89 17.51
N ASP A 6 13.72 16.11 17.32
CA ASP A 6 12.28 16.39 17.47
C ASP A 6 11.43 15.51 16.55
N VAL A 7 11.88 15.29 15.29
CA VAL A 7 11.19 14.41 14.34
C VAL A 7 11.22 12.96 14.83
N SER A 8 12.37 12.49 15.32
CA SER A 8 12.50 11.15 15.90
C SER A 8 11.55 10.95 17.09
N ASP A 9 11.51 11.92 18.01
CA ASP A 9 10.67 11.86 19.21
C ASP A 9 9.16 11.85 18.88
N ILE A 10 8.74 12.59 17.85
CA ILE A 10 7.33 12.66 17.43
C ILE A 10 6.90 11.41 16.67
N THR A 11 7.76 10.86 15.82
CA THR A 11 7.39 9.80 14.87
C THR A 11 7.76 8.39 15.33
N GLY A 12 8.63 8.29 16.35
CA GLY A 12 9.21 7.01 16.77
C GLY A 12 10.29 6.46 15.81
N ILE A 13 10.56 7.16 14.70
CA ILE A 13 11.59 6.74 13.74
C ILE A 13 12.97 7.11 14.30
N SER A 14 13.92 6.17 14.27
CA SER A 14 15.26 6.43 14.79
C SER A 14 15.97 7.54 13.98
N ILE A 15 16.82 8.33 14.67
CA ILE A 15 17.68 9.34 14.02
C ILE A 15 18.53 8.71 12.91
N ARG A 16 18.98 7.46 13.11
CA ARG A 16 19.74 6.71 12.12
C ARG A 16 18.90 6.47 10.85
N THR A 17 17.66 6.07 11.01
CA THR A 17 16.71 5.85 9.89
C THR A 17 16.44 7.16 9.14
N LEU A 18 16.21 8.27 9.85
CA LEU A 18 15.99 9.59 9.23
C LEU A 18 17.21 10.06 8.44
N ARG A 19 18.43 9.79 8.92
CA ARG A 19 19.67 10.09 8.19
C ARG A 19 19.79 9.20 6.94
N TYR A 20 19.46 7.93 7.07
CA TYR A 20 19.45 7.02 5.93
C TYR A 20 18.44 7.43 4.86
N TYR A 21 17.26 7.92 5.25
CA TYR A 21 16.29 8.47 4.29
C TYR A 21 16.83 9.68 3.51
N ASP A 22 17.62 10.53 4.17
CA ASP A 22 18.32 11.63 3.52
C ASP A 22 19.42 11.12 2.56
N GLU A 23 20.22 10.15 2.97
CA GLU A 23 21.30 9.53 2.18
C GLU A 23 20.78 8.91 0.88
N ILE A 24 19.69 8.16 0.95
CA ILE A 24 19.07 7.56 -0.25
C ILE A 24 18.18 8.55 -1.03
N GLY A 25 18.01 9.78 -0.54
CA GLY A 25 17.22 10.83 -1.17
C GLY A 25 15.71 10.63 -1.08
N LEU A 26 15.24 9.78 -0.17
CA LEU A 26 13.80 9.54 0.06
C LEU A 26 13.15 10.68 0.85
N LEU A 27 13.84 11.21 1.86
CA LEU A 27 13.42 12.36 2.65
C LEU A 27 14.59 13.28 2.90
N LYS A 28 14.64 14.42 2.22
CA LYS A 28 15.68 15.42 2.44
C LYS A 28 15.30 16.43 3.52
N PRO A 29 16.25 16.89 4.37
CA PRO A 29 16.00 17.99 5.25
C PRO A 29 15.70 19.26 4.45
N THR A 30 14.82 20.09 4.98
CA THR A 30 14.47 21.38 4.34
C THR A 30 15.63 22.35 4.36
N LYS A 31 16.45 22.29 5.41
CA LYS A 31 17.61 23.17 5.62
C LYS A 31 18.63 22.47 6.50
N LEU A 32 19.91 22.78 6.27
CA LEU A 32 20.99 22.53 7.20
C LEU A 32 21.34 23.83 7.95
N THR A 33 21.61 23.76 9.24
CA THR A 33 22.19 24.89 9.98
C THR A 33 23.64 25.09 9.58
N GLU A 34 24.25 26.22 9.95
CA GLU A 34 25.69 26.46 9.78
C GLU A 34 26.55 25.38 10.46
N SER A 35 26.06 24.81 11.55
CA SER A 35 26.68 23.68 12.28
C SER A 35 26.33 22.31 11.70
N GLY A 36 25.67 22.22 10.54
CA GLY A 36 25.34 20.98 9.85
C GLY A 36 24.13 20.22 10.42
N TYR A 37 23.36 20.80 11.34
CA TYR A 37 22.14 20.13 11.86
C TYR A 37 21.00 20.16 10.83
N ARG A 38 20.32 19.02 10.70
CA ARG A 38 19.17 18.86 9.81
C ARG A 38 17.91 19.45 10.40
N LEU A 39 17.22 20.30 9.64
CA LEU A 39 15.96 20.90 10.01
C LEU A 39 14.86 20.52 8.99
N TYR A 40 13.68 20.20 9.52
CA TYR A 40 12.50 19.76 8.75
C TYR A 40 11.34 20.74 8.97
N ASN A 41 10.70 21.18 7.89
CA ASN A 41 9.48 21.98 7.93
C ASN A 41 8.23 21.07 7.86
N ASN A 42 7.04 21.66 7.88
CA ASN A 42 5.78 20.91 7.83
C ASN A 42 5.66 20.08 6.53
N LYS A 43 6.09 20.62 5.39
CA LYS A 43 6.07 19.88 4.12
C LYS A 43 6.95 18.62 4.15
N ALA A 44 8.12 18.70 4.77
CA ALA A 44 8.97 17.53 4.97
C ALA A 44 8.35 16.52 5.94
N LEU A 45 7.61 16.99 6.95
CA LEU A 45 6.87 16.11 7.87
C LEU A 45 5.67 15.43 7.19
N GLU A 46 4.96 16.13 6.31
CA GLU A 46 3.91 15.55 5.48
C GLU A 46 4.47 14.45 4.56
N GLN A 47 5.62 14.70 3.94
CA GLN A 47 6.32 13.71 3.13
C GLN A 47 6.75 12.50 3.98
N LEU A 48 7.26 12.73 5.19
CA LEU A 48 7.61 11.65 6.11
C LEU A 48 6.40 10.82 6.50
N GLN A 49 5.27 11.45 6.80
CA GLN A 49 4.01 10.75 7.11
C GLN A 49 3.58 9.85 5.95
N GLU A 50 3.71 10.32 4.73
CA GLU A 50 3.40 9.55 3.53
C GLU A 50 4.32 8.34 3.36
N ILE A 51 5.63 8.52 3.59
CA ILE A 51 6.59 7.41 3.64
C ILE A 51 6.18 6.37 4.71
N MET A 52 5.75 6.82 5.89
CA MET A 52 5.30 5.93 6.95
C MET A 52 4.06 5.12 6.55
N PHE A 53 3.11 5.70 5.82
CA PHE A 53 1.95 4.95 5.31
C PHE A 53 2.37 3.84 4.34
N PHE A 54 3.32 4.10 3.45
CA PHE A 54 3.88 3.06 2.60
C PHE A 54 4.61 1.98 3.39
N ARG A 55 5.35 2.37 4.44
CA ARG A 55 6.06 1.43 5.31
C ARG A 55 5.12 0.52 6.10
N GLU A 56 3.95 1.01 6.49
CA GLU A 56 2.91 0.20 7.13
C GLU A 56 2.40 -0.93 6.19
N LEU A 57 2.49 -0.71 4.89
CA LEU A 57 2.21 -1.70 3.85
C LEU A 57 3.44 -2.54 3.47
N GLU A 58 4.54 -2.42 4.25
CA GLU A 58 5.78 -3.18 4.06
C GLU A 58 6.48 -2.90 2.71
N ILE A 59 6.16 -1.78 2.04
CA ILE A 59 6.76 -1.42 0.76
C ILE A 59 8.24 -1.07 0.95
N PRO A 60 9.14 -1.62 0.12
CA PRO A 60 10.57 -1.32 0.19
C PRO A 60 10.88 0.16 -0.07
N LEU A 61 11.86 0.73 0.65
CA LEU A 61 12.17 2.17 0.59
C LEU A 61 12.50 2.66 -0.83
N MET A 62 13.20 1.85 -1.62
CA MET A 62 13.55 2.21 -2.99
C MET A 62 12.34 2.27 -3.92
N ASP A 63 11.32 1.46 -3.64
CA ASP A 63 10.07 1.49 -4.40
C ASP A 63 9.19 2.65 -3.96
N ILE A 64 9.14 2.96 -2.65
CA ILE A 64 8.50 4.19 -2.15
C ILE A 64 9.09 5.41 -2.85
N LYS A 65 10.42 5.49 -2.96
CA LYS A 65 11.10 6.58 -3.65
C LYS A 65 10.65 6.69 -5.11
N LYS A 66 10.66 5.58 -5.86
CA LYS A 66 10.21 5.56 -7.27
C LYS A 66 8.75 6.00 -7.43
N ILE A 67 7.87 5.57 -6.50
CA ILE A 67 6.46 5.95 -6.49
C ILE A 67 6.32 7.46 -6.30
N MET A 68 6.97 8.00 -5.28
CA MET A 68 6.87 9.43 -4.93
C MET A 68 7.55 10.35 -5.94
N GLU A 69 8.54 9.87 -6.69
CA GLU A 69 9.22 10.60 -7.77
C GLU A 69 8.47 10.51 -9.12
N ASN A 70 7.42 9.68 -9.21
CA ASN A 70 6.67 9.53 -10.45
C ASN A 70 5.93 10.86 -10.79
N PRO A 71 6.11 11.46 -11.99
CA PRO A 71 5.40 12.66 -12.39
C PRO A 71 3.87 12.54 -12.39
N ASN A 72 3.36 11.31 -12.53
CA ASN A 72 1.93 11.01 -12.50
C ASN A 72 1.44 10.58 -11.11
N TYR A 73 2.24 10.80 -10.05
CA TYR A 73 1.88 10.46 -8.69
C TYR A 73 0.65 11.25 -8.23
N ASP A 74 -0.44 10.54 -7.98
CA ASP A 74 -1.67 11.10 -7.40
C ASP A 74 -1.79 10.66 -5.94
N LYS A 75 -1.43 11.56 -5.05
CA LYS A 75 -1.42 11.31 -3.61
C LYS A 75 -2.77 10.87 -3.07
N GLU A 76 -3.85 11.48 -3.53
CA GLU A 76 -5.20 11.19 -3.04
C GLU A 76 -5.62 9.76 -3.42
N GLN A 77 -5.41 9.38 -4.66
CA GLN A 77 -5.70 8.04 -5.15
C GLN A 77 -4.87 6.96 -4.43
N VAL A 78 -3.59 7.24 -4.22
CA VAL A 78 -2.70 6.33 -3.49
C VAL A 78 -3.17 6.15 -2.03
N LEU A 79 -3.53 7.23 -1.35
CA LEU A 79 -4.04 7.16 0.03
C LEU A 79 -5.38 6.39 0.12
N LEU A 80 -6.27 6.57 -0.86
CA LEU A 80 -7.51 5.79 -0.93
C LEU A 80 -7.25 4.30 -1.10
N ALA A 81 -6.32 3.93 -1.98
CA ALA A 81 -5.92 2.54 -2.19
C ALA A 81 -5.30 1.93 -0.90
N GLN A 82 -4.40 2.66 -0.25
CA GLN A 82 -3.78 2.25 1.01
C GLN A 82 -4.83 2.04 2.12
N LYS A 83 -5.76 2.99 2.26
CA LYS A 83 -6.85 2.89 3.24
C LYS A 83 -7.69 1.64 3.00
N SER A 84 -8.12 1.41 1.77
CA SER A 84 -8.92 0.23 1.40
C SER A 84 -8.20 -1.09 1.72
N PHE A 85 -6.89 -1.14 1.49
CA PHE A 85 -6.08 -2.31 1.84
C PHE A 85 -6.01 -2.54 3.35
N LEU A 86 -5.75 -1.49 4.15
CA LEU A 86 -5.68 -1.58 5.60
C LEU A 86 -7.04 -1.98 6.21
N GLU A 87 -8.15 -1.50 5.64
CA GLU A 87 -9.50 -1.89 6.07
C GLU A 87 -9.75 -3.38 5.84
N ARG A 88 -9.31 -3.94 4.72
CA ARG A 88 -9.39 -5.38 4.44
C ARG A 88 -8.51 -6.20 5.38
N LYS A 89 -7.27 -5.78 5.60
CA LYS A 89 -6.35 -6.41 6.56
C LYS A 89 -6.96 -6.43 7.97
N ARG A 90 -7.55 -5.32 8.39
CA ARG A 90 -8.28 -5.22 9.67
C ARG A 90 -9.46 -6.20 9.74
N ASN A 91 -10.29 -6.24 8.71
CA ASN A 91 -11.46 -7.12 8.69
C ASN A 91 -11.06 -8.59 8.74
N ARG A 92 -10.02 -8.98 8.02
CA ARG A 92 -9.45 -10.32 8.09
C ARG A 92 -8.93 -10.66 9.49
N LEU A 93 -8.17 -9.74 10.11
CA LEU A 93 -7.68 -9.94 11.48
C LEU A 93 -8.81 -10.06 12.49
N ASN A 94 -9.86 -9.26 12.34
CA ASN A 94 -11.05 -9.37 13.20
C ASN A 94 -11.70 -10.75 13.07
N GLY A 95 -11.88 -11.27 11.86
CA GLY A 95 -12.42 -12.61 11.64
C GLY A 95 -11.56 -13.72 12.28
N ILE A 96 -10.23 -13.60 12.23
CA ILE A 96 -9.32 -14.53 12.90
C ILE A 96 -9.46 -14.42 14.43
N ILE A 97 -9.58 -13.22 14.98
CA ILE A 97 -9.77 -12.97 16.42
C ILE A 97 -11.10 -13.59 16.88
N GLU A 98 -12.19 -13.42 16.12
CA GLU A 98 -13.48 -14.04 16.40
C GLU A 98 -13.37 -15.56 16.41
N LEU A 99 -12.73 -16.15 15.41
CA LEU A 99 -12.51 -17.60 15.33
C LEU A 99 -11.74 -18.11 16.57
N ILE A 100 -10.66 -17.43 16.95
CA ILE A 100 -9.87 -17.80 18.15
C ILE A 100 -10.77 -17.71 19.40
N THR A 101 -11.59 -16.66 19.50
CA THR A 101 -12.49 -16.45 20.64
C THR A 101 -13.51 -17.58 20.75
N ASP A 102 -14.05 -18.05 19.63
CA ASP A 102 -15.02 -19.14 19.59
C ASP A 102 -14.38 -20.48 19.97
N VAL A 103 -13.18 -20.74 19.48
CA VAL A 103 -12.40 -21.93 19.91
C VAL A 103 -12.13 -21.90 21.42
N MET A 104 -11.77 -20.76 21.98
CA MET A 104 -11.56 -20.60 23.44
C MET A 104 -12.83 -20.83 24.26
N LYS A 105 -14.00 -20.55 23.71
CA LYS A 105 -15.32 -20.84 24.33
C LYS A 105 -15.77 -22.28 24.17
N GLY A 106 -14.99 -23.13 23.49
CA GLY A 106 -15.33 -24.53 23.21
C GLY A 106 -16.37 -24.68 22.08
N VAL A 107 -16.61 -23.62 21.31
CA VAL A 107 -17.44 -23.69 20.11
C VAL A 107 -16.59 -24.37 19.02
N ASN A 108 -17.01 -25.60 18.64
CA ASN A 108 -16.25 -26.41 17.68
C ASN A 108 -16.57 -25.97 16.25
N THR A 109 -16.11 -24.78 15.86
CA THR A 109 -16.23 -24.24 14.49
C THR A 109 -14.95 -24.48 13.71
N MET A 110 -14.92 -25.56 12.91
CA MET A 110 -13.94 -25.67 11.83
C MET A 110 -14.36 -24.72 10.69
N SER A 111 -14.13 -23.43 10.84
CA SER A 111 -14.34 -22.43 9.78
C SER A 111 -12.98 -21.97 9.26
N PHE A 112 -12.82 -22.00 7.97
CA PHE A 112 -11.64 -21.45 7.27
C PHE A 112 -11.97 -20.14 6.53
N GLU A 113 -13.16 -19.60 6.70
CA GLU A 113 -13.61 -18.37 6.01
C GLU A 113 -12.70 -17.18 6.32
N ALA A 114 -12.28 -17.01 7.60
CA ALA A 114 -11.36 -15.95 7.99
C ALA A 114 -9.97 -16.06 7.33
N PHE A 115 -9.62 -17.22 6.79
CA PHE A 115 -8.39 -17.46 6.05
C PHE A 115 -8.61 -17.44 4.53
N ASN A 116 -9.87 -17.34 4.09
CA ASN A 116 -10.20 -17.34 2.68
C ASN A 116 -9.84 -16.00 2.03
N ASN A 117 -9.20 -16.07 0.89
CA ASN A 117 -8.78 -14.91 0.11
C ASN A 117 -9.78 -14.58 -1.01
N ASP A 118 -11.07 -14.96 -0.90
CA ASP A 118 -12.08 -14.75 -1.96
C ASP A 118 -12.19 -13.28 -2.38
N ASP A 119 -12.12 -12.36 -1.43
CA ASP A 119 -12.13 -10.92 -1.74
C ASP A 119 -10.87 -10.50 -2.51
N ILE A 120 -9.73 -11.12 -2.21
CA ILE A 120 -8.49 -10.93 -2.95
C ILE A 120 -8.63 -11.52 -4.36
N GLN A 121 -9.22 -12.71 -4.49
CA GLN A 121 -9.43 -13.34 -5.79
C GLN A 121 -10.36 -12.52 -6.68
N LYS A 122 -11.49 -12.04 -6.14
CA LYS A 122 -12.43 -11.15 -6.85
C LYS A 122 -11.78 -9.85 -7.29
N MET A 123 -10.94 -9.26 -6.44
CA MET A 123 -10.20 -8.04 -6.76
C MET A 123 -9.15 -8.30 -7.85
N LEU A 124 -8.45 -9.43 -7.81
CA LEU A 124 -7.50 -9.82 -8.85
C LEU A 124 -8.19 -10.01 -10.19
N ASP A 125 -9.33 -10.70 -10.20
CA ASP A 125 -10.11 -10.90 -11.42
C ASP A 125 -10.59 -9.57 -12.01
N HIS A 126 -11.05 -8.66 -11.16
CA HIS A 126 -11.43 -7.32 -11.59
C HIS A 126 -10.25 -6.53 -12.13
N THR A 127 -9.12 -6.54 -11.42
CA THR A 127 -7.88 -5.85 -11.84
C THR A 127 -7.40 -6.36 -13.21
N LEU A 128 -7.34 -7.68 -13.39
CA LEU A 128 -6.92 -8.29 -14.66
C LEU A 128 -7.92 -8.03 -15.81
N ALA A 129 -9.21 -7.89 -15.49
CA ALA A 129 -10.25 -7.59 -16.48
C ALA A 129 -10.24 -6.12 -16.94
N THR A 130 -9.81 -5.20 -16.07
CA THR A 130 -9.75 -3.74 -16.34
C THR A 130 -8.40 -3.27 -16.85
N MET A 131 -7.38 -4.12 -16.79
CA MET A 131 -6.03 -3.84 -17.27
C MET A 131 -6.02 -3.64 -18.79
N SER A 132 -5.32 -2.62 -19.30
CA SER A 132 -5.16 -2.47 -20.74
C SER A 132 -4.40 -3.64 -21.34
N LYS A 133 -4.71 -3.98 -22.60
CA LYS A 133 -4.09 -5.13 -23.27
C LYS A 133 -2.57 -5.02 -23.30
N GLU A 134 -2.05 -3.83 -23.57
CA GLU A 134 -0.59 -3.57 -23.66
C GLU A 134 0.11 -3.88 -22.34
N VAL A 135 -0.48 -3.44 -21.21
CA VAL A 135 0.07 -3.69 -19.87
C VAL A 135 -0.03 -5.17 -19.52
N LEU A 136 -1.16 -5.80 -19.84
CA LEU A 136 -1.32 -7.23 -19.58
C LEU A 136 -0.32 -8.06 -20.38
N ASP A 137 -0.09 -7.76 -21.65
CA ASP A 137 0.86 -8.44 -22.53
C ASP A 137 2.31 -8.28 -22.01
N GLU A 138 2.68 -7.10 -21.53
CA GLU A 138 3.98 -6.85 -20.88
C GLU A 138 4.18 -7.71 -19.64
N GLN A 139 3.14 -7.79 -18.77
CA GLN A 139 3.23 -8.59 -17.57
C GLN A 139 3.24 -10.10 -17.88
N VAL A 140 2.44 -10.54 -18.84
CA VAL A 140 2.45 -11.93 -19.33
C VAL A 140 3.82 -12.31 -19.89
N ALA A 141 4.46 -11.41 -20.65
CA ALA A 141 5.83 -11.63 -21.14
C ALA A 141 6.85 -11.77 -19.99
N LYS A 142 6.69 -10.97 -18.94
CA LYS A 142 7.56 -11.00 -17.75
C LYS A 142 7.38 -12.24 -16.89
N TYR A 143 6.14 -12.68 -16.66
CA TYR A 143 5.81 -13.76 -15.73
C TYR A 143 5.51 -15.11 -16.43
N GLY A 144 5.44 -15.14 -17.74
CA GLY A 144 5.29 -16.32 -18.58
C GLY A 144 3.84 -16.71 -18.88
N SER A 145 2.86 -16.37 -18.04
CA SER A 145 1.43 -16.52 -18.34
C SER A 145 0.56 -15.61 -17.48
N LYS A 146 -0.71 -15.42 -17.88
CA LYS A 146 -1.70 -14.67 -17.10
C LYS A 146 -1.97 -15.31 -15.75
N GLU A 147 -2.00 -16.65 -15.69
CA GLU A 147 -2.20 -17.43 -14.47
C GLU A 147 -1.03 -17.24 -13.50
N LYS A 148 0.22 -17.33 -13.97
CA LYS A 148 1.41 -17.06 -13.17
C LYS A 148 1.48 -15.62 -12.68
N TYR A 149 1.08 -14.66 -13.52
CA TYR A 149 0.98 -13.26 -13.09
C TYR A 149 -0.12 -13.08 -12.04
N ARG A 150 -1.26 -13.76 -12.18
CA ARG A 150 -2.33 -13.79 -11.19
C ARG A 150 -1.87 -14.41 -9.85
N GLU A 151 -1.16 -15.53 -9.90
CA GLU A 151 -0.56 -16.15 -8.71
C GLU A 151 0.47 -15.24 -8.04
N TYR A 152 1.30 -14.56 -8.83
CA TYR A 152 2.22 -13.55 -8.33
C TYR A 152 1.49 -12.41 -7.63
N LEU A 153 0.45 -11.85 -8.22
CA LEU A 153 -0.39 -10.83 -7.59
C LEU A 153 -1.08 -11.37 -6.33
N ALA A 154 -1.59 -12.61 -6.37
CA ALA A 154 -2.20 -13.25 -5.20
C ALA A 154 -1.21 -13.46 -4.06
N SER A 155 0.01 -13.90 -4.37
CA SER A 155 1.10 -14.02 -3.39
C SER A 155 1.53 -12.67 -2.86
N GLY A 156 1.35 -11.62 -3.62
CA GLY A 156 1.78 -10.27 -3.32
C GLY A 156 0.86 -9.50 -2.40
N PHE A 157 -0.38 -9.92 -2.24
CA PHE A 157 -1.17 -9.48 -1.08
C PHE A 157 -0.63 -10.08 0.23
N ALA A 158 0.28 -11.05 0.10
CA ALA A 158 1.09 -11.62 1.17
C ALA A 158 2.59 -11.25 1.04
N ASN A 159 3.02 -10.49 -0.01
CA ASN A 159 4.41 -10.23 -0.34
C ASN A 159 4.61 -8.76 -0.73
N GLU A 160 5.65 -8.13 -0.17
CA GLU A 160 6.03 -6.71 -0.30
C GLU A 160 6.17 -6.23 -1.76
N GLN A 161 6.71 -7.07 -2.66
CA GLN A 161 7.02 -6.66 -4.02
C GLN A 161 5.77 -6.45 -4.89
N ALA A 162 4.75 -7.28 -4.72
CA ALA A 162 3.54 -7.15 -5.52
C ALA A 162 2.64 -6.01 -5.05
N MET A 163 2.72 -5.63 -3.76
CA MET A 163 2.08 -4.41 -3.30
C MET A 163 2.77 -3.17 -3.89
N ALA A 164 4.10 -3.16 -3.97
CA ALA A 164 4.86 -2.10 -4.62
C ALA A 164 4.49 -1.97 -6.10
N ASP A 165 4.32 -3.08 -6.81
CA ASP A 165 3.90 -3.09 -8.22
C ASP A 165 2.45 -2.62 -8.40
N LEU A 166 1.53 -2.99 -7.48
CA LEU A 166 0.17 -2.47 -7.44
C LEU A 166 0.14 -0.95 -7.23
N VAL A 167 0.89 -0.43 -6.27
CA VAL A 167 0.94 1.02 -6.01
C VAL A 167 1.58 1.77 -7.19
N LYS A 168 2.60 1.23 -7.84
CA LYS A 168 3.15 1.79 -9.09
C LYS A 168 2.09 1.86 -10.19
N TRP A 169 1.23 0.86 -10.25
CA TRP A 169 0.19 0.76 -11.26
C TRP A 169 -0.96 1.74 -11.00
N TYR A 170 -1.37 1.91 -9.74
CA TYR A 170 -2.35 2.92 -9.31
C TYR A 170 -1.87 4.37 -9.47
N GLY A 171 -0.57 4.61 -9.51
CA GLY A 171 0.02 5.92 -9.78
C GLY A 171 -0.20 6.45 -11.20
N SER A 172 -0.87 5.71 -12.10
CA SER A 172 -1.30 6.20 -13.40
C SER A 172 -2.78 6.64 -13.32
N LYS A 173 -3.02 7.93 -13.55
CA LYS A 173 -4.29 8.66 -13.40
C LYS A 173 -5.50 8.01 -14.09
N GLU A 174 -5.30 7.32 -15.21
CA GLU A 174 -6.36 6.71 -16.02
C GLU A 174 -6.89 5.38 -15.46
N LYS A 175 -6.10 4.70 -14.64
CA LYS A 175 -6.38 3.33 -14.20
C LYS A 175 -6.99 3.25 -12.81
N ALA A 176 -6.70 4.22 -11.94
CA ALA A 176 -7.30 4.32 -10.61
C ALA A 176 -8.78 4.70 -10.65
N CYS A 177 -9.22 5.52 -11.61
CA CYS A 177 -10.62 5.90 -11.77
C CYS A 177 -11.55 4.72 -12.06
N LEU A 178 -11.08 3.68 -12.75
CA LEU A 178 -11.92 2.53 -13.15
C LEU A 178 -12.31 1.61 -11.99
N LEU A 179 -11.54 1.58 -10.92
CA LEU A 179 -11.80 0.71 -9.77
C LEU A 179 -12.79 1.31 -8.75
N TYR A 180 -12.92 2.65 -8.73
CA TYR A 180 -13.80 3.35 -7.78
C TYR A 180 -15.08 3.90 -8.40
N THR A 181 -15.21 3.94 -9.73
CA THR A 181 -16.40 4.43 -10.42
C THR A 181 -17.37 3.32 -10.85
N SER A 182 -17.07 2.05 -10.58
CA SER A 182 -18.08 1.00 -10.73
C SER A 182 -19.11 1.15 -9.62
N PRO A 183 -20.39 1.41 -9.95
CA PRO A 183 -21.45 1.47 -8.94
C PRO A 183 -21.46 0.15 -8.16
N SER A 184 -21.51 0.27 -6.84
CA SER A 184 -21.69 -0.88 -5.96
C SER A 184 -22.92 -1.66 -6.42
N PRO A 185 -22.91 -3.02 -6.45
CA PRO A 185 -24.09 -3.82 -6.79
C PRO A 185 -25.32 -3.54 -5.91
N ARG A 186 -25.20 -2.71 -4.88
CA ARG A 186 -26.28 -2.30 -3.98
C ARG A 186 -27.10 -1.12 -4.49
N ASP A 187 -26.64 -0.36 -5.48
CA ASP A 187 -27.36 0.82 -5.98
C ASP A 187 -28.39 0.49 -7.07
N GLY A 188 -28.51 -0.79 -7.46
CA GLY A 188 -29.46 -1.29 -8.46
C GLY A 188 -30.78 -1.87 -7.94
N LEU A 189 -31.09 -1.75 -6.64
CA LEU A 189 -32.30 -2.34 -6.01
C LEU A 189 -33.19 -1.31 -5.33
N LEU A 190 -33.26 -0.08 -5.82
CA LEU A 190 -34.30 0.90 -5.45
C LEU A 190 -34.78 1.63 -6.71
N SER A 191 -35.59 0.95 -7.48
CA SER A 191 -36.60 1.53 -8.38
C SER A 191 -37.68 0.50 -8.66
#